data_2f5ba3396d4f1f7e686cac006f3dbcb4
#
_entry.id   2f5ba3396d4f1f7e686cac006f3dbcb4
#
_cell.length_a   1.000
_cell.length_b   1.000
_cell.length_c   1.000
_cell.angle_alpha   90.00
_cell.angle_beta   90.00
_cell.angle_gamma   90.00
#
_symmetry.space_group_name_H-M   'P 1'
#
loop_
_entity.id
_entity.type
_entity.pdbx_description
1 polymer ?
#
loop_
_entity_poly.entity_id
_entity_poly.type
_entity_poly.pdbx_seq_one_letter_code
_entity_poly.pdbx_strand_id
1 'polypeptide(L)'
;MQNLERMKELIQTISEADTAYYKYDAPIMADLEYDRLYDELLRLEEETGTVFAGSPTQKVGYEVLSELPRERHEKPMLSLNKTKSVDELKEWLGNQTGLLSWKMDGLTVVLTYENGVLSKAVTRGNGEIGEVITGNARTFVNLPMSIPYKERLILRGEAVITYPDFEKLNASIADADARYKNPRNLCSGSVRQLNSAVTASRNV
;
A
#
# COMPACT_ATOMS: atom_id res chain seq x y z
N MET A 1 -28.25 22.73 1.30
CA MET A 1 -27.42 23.62 2.12
C MET A 1 -26.60 22.84 3.14
N GLN A 2 -27.20 21.91 3.87
CA GLN A 2 -26.51 21.15 4.93
C GLN A 2 -25.31 20.33 4.41
N ASN A 3 -25.42 19.67 3.26
CA ASN A 3 -24.32 18.90 2.66
C ASN A 3 -23.12 19.77 2.26
N LEU A 4 -23.37 20.98 1.73
CA LEU A 4 -22.26 21.87 1.34
C LEU A 4 -21.50 22.44 2.54
N GLU A 5 -22.18 22.71 3.65
CA GLU A 5 -21.50 23.11 4.90
C GLU A 5 -20.69 21.93 5.47
N ARG A 6 -21.27 20.72 5.46
CA ARG A 6 -20.57 19.52 5.90
C ARG A 6 -19.31 19.25 5.07
N MET A 7 -19.36 19.42 3.74
CA MET A 7 -18.20 19.30 2.86
C MET A 7 -17.08 20.28 3.23
N LYS A 8 -17.42 21.53 3.56
CA LYS A 8 -16.42 22.53 4.00
C LYS A 8 -15.72 22.11 5.29
N GLU A 9 -16.47 21.62 6.28
CA GLU A 9 -15.93 21.08 7.52
C GLU A 9 -14.97 19.91 7.25
N LEU A 10 -15.38 18.96 6.41
CA LEU A 10 -14.58 17.82 6.02
C LEU A 10 -13.29 18.25 5.33
N ILE A 11 -13.37 19.17 4.37
CA ILE A 11 -12.20 19.71 3.66
C ILE A 11 -11.22 20.34 4.65
N GLN A 12 -11.70 21.11 5.60
CA GLN A 12 -10.85 21.73 6.61
C GLN A 12 -10.19 20.66 7.49
N THR A 13 -10.98 19.74 8.06
CA THR A 13 -10.49 18.69 8.97
C THR A 13 -9.45 17.78 8.28
N ILE A 14 -9.72 17.34 7.05
CA ILE A 14 -8.81 16.50 6.27
C ILE A 14 -7.54 17.26 5.90
N SER A 15 -7.65 18.54 5.52
CA SER A 15 -6.48 19.38 5.19
C SER A 15 -5.59 19.66 6.40
N GLU A 16 -6.17 19.82 7.57
CA GLU A 16 -5.43 19.95 8.84
C GLU A 16 -4.72 18.64 9.18
N ALA A 17 -5.39 17.50 9.03
CA ALA A 17 -4.81 16.18 9.22
C ALA A 17 -3.67 15.90 8.24
N ASP A 18 -3.84 16.22 6.96
CA ASP A 18 -2.80 16.16 5.95
C ASP A 18 -1.58 17.01 6.33
N THR A 19 -1.82 18.23 6.76
CA THR A 19 -0.75 19.15 7.14
C THR A 19 0.00 18.66 8.37
N ALA A 20 -0.70 18.17 9.37
CA ALA A 20 -0.13 17.57 10.57
C ALA A 20 0.72 16.34 10.24
N TYR A 21 0.19 15.49 9.38
CA TYR A 21 0.83 14.27 8.95
C TYR A 21 2.06 14.51 8.06
N TYR A 22 1.89 15.24 6.93
CA TYR A 22 2.94 15.40 5.92
C TYR A 22 3.99 16.47 6.25
N LYS A 23 3.61 17.52 6.97
CA LYS A 23 4.51 18.64 7.25
C LYS A 23 5.16 18.56 8.61
N TYR A 24 4.43 18.02 9.59
CA TYR A 24 4.89 18.02 10.98
C TYR A 24 5.20 16.62 11.52
N ASP A 25 4.96 15.56 10.74
CA ASP A 25 5.14 14.14 11.15
C ASP A 25 4.43 13.85 12.49
N ALA A 26 3.26 14.46 12.69
CA ALA A 26 2.47 14.43 13.92
C ALA A 26 0.99 14.22 13.58
N PRO A 27 0.56 12.97 13.29
CA PRO A 27 -0.84 12.70 12.97
C PRO A 27 -1.76 13.09 14.12
N ILE A 28 -2.85 13.78 13.78
CA ILE A 28 -3.85 14.27 14.74
C ILE A 28 -5.09 13.37 14.82
N MET A 29 -5.16 12.34 13.97
CA MET A 29 -6.23 11.34 13.98
C MET A 29 -5.71 9.98 13.52
N ALA A 30 -6.47 8.92 13.80
CA ALA A 30 -6.17 7.57 13.32
C ALA A 30 -6.48 7.43 11.83
N ASP A 31 -5.75 6.56 11.13
CA ASP A 31 -5.92 6.30 9.69
C ASP A 31 -7.36 5.93 9.33
N LEU A 32 -8.00 5.08 10.14
CA LEU A 32 -9.38 4.66 9.93
C LEU A 32 -10.37 5.83 10.02
N GLU A 33 -10.10 6.80 10.89
CA GLU A 33 -10.92 8.01 11.00
C GLU A 33 -10.71 8.92 9.81
N TYR A 34 -9.46 9.09 9.38
CA TYR A 34 -9.12 9.83 8.17
C TYR A 34 -9.84 9.26 6.94
N ASP A 35 -9.74 7.94 6.74
CA ASP A 35 -10.39 7.25 5.62
C ASP A 35 -11.91 7.46 5.63
N ARG A 36 -12.56 7.38 6.79
CA ARG A 36 -14.01 7.64 6.93
C ARG A 36 -14.41 9.05 6.53
N LEU A 37 -13.63 10.05 6.99
CA LEU A 37 -13.90 11.46 6.66
C LEU A 37 -13.68 11.72 5.17
N TYR A 38 -12.65 11.10 4.61
CA TYR A 38 -12.33 11.22 3.20
C TYR A 38 -13.41 10.58 2.31
N ASP A 39 -13.86 9.37 2.64
CA ASP A 39 -14.95 8.68 1.95
C ASP A 39 -16.28 9.45 2.07
N GLU A 40 -16.55 10.04 3.24
CA GLU A 40 -17.71 10.91 3.44
C GLU A 40 -17.66 12.13 2.50
N LEU A 41 -16.49 12.75 2.36
CA LEU A 41 -16.31 13.89 1.45
C LEU A 41 -16.53 13.48 -0.01
N LEU A 42 -15.92 12.37 -0.47
CA LEU A 42 -16.11 11.85 -1.83
C LEU A 42 -17.58 11.59 -2.13
N ARG A 43 -18.28 10.92 -1.22
CA ARG A 43 -19.71 10.65 -1.38
C ARG A 43 -20.53 11.93 -1.49
N LEU A 44 -20.26 12.94 -0.65
CA LEU A 44 -20.95 14.21 -0.70
C LEU A 44 -20.64 15.01 -1.97
N GLU A 45 -19.41 14.95 -2.48
CA GLU A 45 -19.04 15.54 -3.78
C GLU A 45 -19.81 14.89 -4.93
N GLU A 46 -19.95 13.55 -4.92
CA GLU A 46 -20.74 12.82 -5.90
C GLU A 46 -22.24 13.15 -5.80
N GLU A 47 -22.81 13.10 -4.59
CA GLU A 47 -24.23 13.39 -4.35
C GLU A 47 -24.63 14.83 -4.73
N THR A 48 -23.74 15.78 -4.49
CA THR A 48 -24.03 17.21 -4.76
C THR A 48 -23.61 17.66 -6.15
N GLY A 49 -22.79 16.87 -6.85
CA GLY A 49 -22.15 17.26 -8.10
C GLY A 49 -21.23 18.47 -7.96
N THR A 50 -20.81 18.80 -6.73
CA THR A 50 -20.02 19.99 -6.41
C THR A 50 -18.68 19.58 -5.81
N VAL A 51 -17.57 20.08 -6.37
CA VAL A 51 -16.24 19.94 -5.82
C VAL A 51 -15.69 21.32 -5.51
N PHE A 52 -15.33 21.58 -4.26
CA PHE A 52 -14.79 22.88 -3.87
C PHE A 52 -13.34 23.04 -4.33
N ALA A 53 -12.97 24.25 -4.75
CA ALA A 53 -11.60 24.61 -5.02
C ALA A 53 -10.74 24.39 -3.76
N GLY A 54 -9.68 23.59 -3.87
CA GLY A 54 -8.81 23.23 -2.74
C GLY A 54 -9.28 22.01 -1.94
N SER A 55 -10.31 21.29 -2.41
CA SER A 55 -10.67 20.00 -1.83
C SER A 55 -9.45 19.05 -1.83
N PRO A 56 -9.19 18.31 -0.73
CA PRO A 56 -8.16 17.28 -0.68
C PRO A 56 -8.30 16.22 -1.77
N THR A 57 -9.52 16.01 -2.27
CA THR A 57 -9.84 15.09 -3.36
C THR A 57 -9.26 15.52 -4.70
N GLN A 58 -8.90 16.80 -4.86
CA GLN A 58 -8.32 17.40 -6.08
C GLN A 58 -6.79 17.51 -6.05
N LYS A 59 -6.11 16.96 -5.05
CA LYS A 59 -4.63 17.02 -4.97
C LYS A 59 -4.02 16.27 -6.14
N VAL A 60 -3.29 17.00 -6.99
CA VAL A 60 -2.57 16.46 -8.14
C VAL A 60 -1.35 15.68 -7.65
N GLY A 61 -1.27 14.41 -8.01
CA GLY A 61 -0.08 13.57 -7.78
C GLY A 61 -0.31 12.26 -7.04
N TYR A 62 -1.42 12.12 -6.32
CA TYR A 62 -1.77 10.86 -5.64
C TYR A 62 -3.09 10.31 -6.17
N GLU A 63 -3.14 9.00 -6.34
CA GLU A 63 -4.33 8.29 -6.79
C GLU A 63 -5.20 7.96 -5.57
N VAL A 64 -6.48 8.36 -5.62
CA VAL A 64 -7.49 8.02 -4.63
C VAL A 64 -8.55 7.18 -5.32
N LEU A 65 -8.83 6.04 -4.75
CA LEU A 65 -9.76 5.05 -5.27
C LEU A 65 -10.92 4.86 -4.29
N SER A 66 -12.12 4.64 -4.80
CA SER A 66 -13.27 4.21 -3.98
C SER A 66 -13.11 2.78 -3.48
N GLU A 67 -12.42 1.95 -4.27
CA GLU A 67 -12.02 0.58 -3.94
C GLU A 67 -10.79 0.19 -4.75
N LEU A 68 -10.07 -0.83 -4.28
CA LEU A 68 -8.96 -1.40 -5.04
C LEU A 68 -9.53 -2.39 -6.08
N PRO A 69 -9.30 -2.15 -7.39
CA PRO A 69 -9.68 -3.09 -8.43
C PRO A 69 -9.06 -4.46 -8.18
N ARG A 70 -9.73 -5.52 -8.61
CA ARG A 70 -9.23 -6.89 -8.48
C ARG A 70 -8.84 -7.44 -9.84
N GLU A 71 -7.76 -8.19 -9.87
CA GLU A 71 -7.26 -8.83 -11.07
C GLU A 71 -6.82 -10.26 -10.82
N ARG A 72 -7.07 -11.14 -11.80
CA ARG A 72 -6.61 -12.52 -11.77
C ARG A 72 -5.16 -12.59 -12.23
N HIS A 73 -4.34 -13.32 -11.46
CA HIS A 73 -2.96 -13.61 -11.85
C HIS A 73 -2.92 -14.54 -13.08
N GLU A 74 -1.97 -14.30 -13.97
CA GLU A 74 -1.74 -15.16 -15.15
C GLU A 74 -1.32 -16.58 -14.74
N LYS A 75 -0.57 -16.66 -13.64
CA LYS A 75 -0.16 -17.93 -13.03
C LYS A 75 -0.49 -17.90 -11.55
N PRO A 76 -1.07 -18.97 -10.99
CA PRO A 76 -1.36 -19.02 -9.55
C PRO A 76 -0.11 -18.76 -8.72
N MET A 77 -0.29 -18.02 -7.63
CA MET A 77 0.77 -17.74 -6.66
C MET A 77 0.75 -18.77 -5.55
N LEU A 78 1.34 -19.93 -5.84
CA LEU A 78 1.40 -21.05 -4.91
C LEU A 78 2.27 -20.72 -3.69
N SER A 79 2.02 -21.41 -2.60
CA SER A 79 2.88 -21.40 -1.41
C SER A 79 4.18 -22.13 -1.70
N LEU A 80 5.26 -21.68 -1.07
CA LEU A 80 6.53 -22.38 -1.10
C LEU A 80 6.49 -23.59 -0.17
N ASN A 81 7.16 -24.67 -0.56
CA ASN A 81 7.43 -25.78 0.33
C ASN A 81 8.32 -25.30 1.48
N LYS A 82 8.19 -25.94 2.62
CA LYS A 82 8.95 -25.60 3.83
C LYS A 82 9.39 -26.87 4.54
N THR A 83 10.59 -26.86 5.08
CA THR A 83 11.09 -27.91 5.97
C THR A 83 11.89 -27.28 7.12
N LYS A 84 11.98 -28.00 8.24
CA LYS A 84 12.90 -27.76 9.35
C LYS A 84 14.04 -28.79 9.39
N SER A 85 13.99 -29.80 8.50
CA SER A 85 14.97 -30.87 8.43
C SER A 85 16.08 -30.50 7.46
N VAL A 86 17.31 -30.57 7.95
CA VAL A 86 18.50 -30.36 7.12
C VAL A 86 18.65 -31.49 6.09
N ASP A 87 18.25 -32.70 6.43
CA ASP A 87 18.38 -33.85 5.54
C ASP A 87 17.36 -33.79 4.40
N GLU A 88 16.11 -33.40 4.66
CA GLU A 88 15.13 -33.12 3.61
C GLU A 88 15.59 -31.98 2.68
N LEU A 89 16.22 -30.95 3.24
CA LEU A 89 16.78 -29.84 2.44
C LEU A 89 17.92 -30.33 1.54
N LYS A 90 18.81 -31.17 2.05
CA LYS A 90 19.88 -31.79 1.26
C LYS A 90 19.36 -32.69 0.15
N GLU A 91 18.35 -33.52 0.47
CA GLU A 91 17.71 -34.39 -0.51
C GLU A 91 17.05 -33.58 -1.61
N TRP A 92 16.28 -32.52 -1.26
CA TRP A 92 15.68 -31.61 -2.20
C TRP A 92 16.70 -30.89 -3.08
N LEU A 93 17.80 -30.43 -2.50
CA LEU A 93 18.85 -29.71 -3.24
C LEU A 93 19.64 -30.66 -4.16
N GLY A 94 19.89 -31.89 -3.73
CA GLY A 94 20.68 -32.86 -4.48
C GLY A 94 22.06 -32.32 -4.84
N ASN A 95 22.40 -32.40 -6.13
CA ASN A 95 23.67 -31.91 -6.69
C ASN A 95 23.58 -30.46 -7.26
N GLN A 96 22.46 -29.77 -7.01
CA GLN A 96 22.25 -28.41 -7.54
C GLN A 96 22.93 -27.37 -6.62
N THR A 97 23.30 -26.24 -7.22
CA THR A 97 23.73 -25.07 -6.45
C THR A 97 22.51 -24.36 -5.88
N GLY A 98 22.48 -24.17 -4.57
CA GLY A 98 21.44 -23.44 -3.85
C GLY A 98 21.86 -22.02 -3.52
N LEU A 99 20.91 -21.09 -3.55
CA LEU A 99 21.06 -19.74 -3.04
C LEU A 99 20.29 -19.62 -1.72
N LEU A 100 21.00 -19.26 -0.66
CA LEU A 100 20.40 -18.98 0.65
C LEU A 100 20.11 -17.49 0.76
N SER A 101 18.88 -17.14 1.12
CA SER A 101 18.45 -15.76 1.36
C SER A 101 17.52 -15.65 2.56
N TRP A 102 17.39 -14.45 3.09
CA TRP A 102 16.37 -14.17 4.09
C TRP A 102 14.98 -14.28 3.47
N LYS A 103 14.06 -14.91 4.21
CA LYS A 103 12.64 -14.88 3.88
C LYS A 103 12.02 -13.66 4.56
N MET A 104 11.88 -12.59 3.81
CA MET A 104 11.24 -11.38 4.29
C MET A 104 9.77 -11.66 4.67
N ASP A 105 9.27 -10.96 5.67
CA ASP A 105 7.91 -11.09 6.18
C ASP A 105 7.12 -9.77 5.97
N GLY A 106 6.35 -9.72 4.94
CA GLY A 106 5.58 -8.55 4.52
C GLY A 106 4.33 -8.93 3.74
N LEU A 107 4.10 -8.25 2.63
CA LEU A 107 3.01 -8.53 1.69
C LEU A 107 3.59 -8.88 0.31
N THR A 108 3.28 -10.07 -0.19
CA THR A 108 3.73 -10.48 -1.53
C THR A 108 3.04 -9.64 -2.61
N VAL A 109 3.83 -9.09 -3.52
CA VAL A 109 3.37 -8.29 -4.66
C VAL A 109 3.89 -8.86 -5.98
N VAL A 110 3.10 -8.72 -7.03
CA VAL A 110 3.45 -9.04 -8.41
C VAL A 110 3.60 -7.74 -9.17
N LEU A 111 4.77 -7.54 -9.74
CA LEU A 111 5.13 -6.34 -10.50
C LEU A 111 5.23 -6.71 -11.97
N THR A 112 4.56 -5.96 -12.83
CA THR A 112 4.64 -6.11 -14.28
C THR A 112 5.30 -4.88 -14.88
N TYR A 113 6.37 -5.11 -15.63
CA TYR A 113 7.03 -4.10 -16.44
C TYR A 113 6.74 -4.37 -17.91
N GLU A 114 6.43 -3.33 -18.66
CA GLU A 114 6.24 -3.34 -20.12
C GLU A 114 7.04 -2.21 -20.74
N ASN A 115 7.78 -2.51 -21.79
CA ASN A 115 8.70 -1.55 -22.41
C ASN A 115 9.70 -0.91 -21.42
N GLY A 116 10.02 -1.64 -20.32
CA GLY A 116 10.90 -1.18 -19.27
C GLY A 116 10.27 -0.20 -18.29
N VAL A 117 8.95 -0.02 -18.28
CA VAL A 117 8.22 0.84 -17.34
C VAL A 117 7.31 0.00 -16.48
N LEU A 118 7.21 0.32 -15.18
CA LEU A 118 6.25 -0.32 -14.28
C LEU A 118 4.82 -0.02 -14.76
N SER A 119 4.18 -1.02 -15.36
CA SER A 119 2.82 -0.92 -15.87
C SER A 119 1.78 -1.29 -14.81
N LYS A 120 2.09 -2.28 -13.96
CA LYS A 120 1.14 -2.81 -12.99
C LYS A 120 1.80 -3.41 -11.77
N ALA A 121 1.11 -3.27 -10.61
CA ALA A 121 1.42 -3.96 -9.38
C ALA A 121 0.13 -4.55 -8.78
N VAL A 122 0.17 -5.82 -8.34
CA VAL A 122 -0.98 -6.56 -7.81
C VAL A 122 -0.57 -7.31 -6.56
N THR A 123 -1.39 -7.29 -5.50
CA THR A 123 -1.13 -8.10 -4.30
C THR A 123 -1.32 -9.58 -4.62
N ARG A 124 -0.72 -10.47 -3.80
CA ARG A 124 -0.96 -11.91 -3.94
C ARG A 124 -2.43 -12.28 -3.84
N GLY A 125 -3.19 -11.62 -2.95
CA GLY A 125 -4.56 -11.97 -2.63
C GLY A 125 -4.68 -13.43 -2.15
N ASN A 126 -5.65 -14.15 -2.69
CA ASN A 126 -5.86 -15.58 -2.39
C ASN A 126 -4.94 -16.53 -3.20
N GLY A 127 -4.05 -15.97 -4.01
CA GLY A 127 -3.16 -16.72 -4.92
C GLY A 127 -3.66 -16.80 -6.36
N GLU A 128 -4.94 -16.55 -6.61
CA GLU A 128 -5.51 -16.49 -7.96
C GLU A 128 -5.94 -15.07 -8.34
N ILE A 129 -6.49 -14.34 -7.38
CA ILE A 129 -6.99 -12.97 -7.56
C ILE A 129 -6.36 -12.09 -6.49
N GLY A 130 -5.77 -10.98 -6.92
CA GLY A 130 -5.19 -9.94 -6.05
C GLY A 130 -5.80 -8.57 -6.30
N GLU A 131 -5.46 -7.63 -5.45
CA GLU A 131 -5.86 -6.23 -5.55
C GLU A 131 -4.84 -5.45 -6.36
N VAL A 132 -5.29 -4.63 -7.30
CA VAL A 132 -4.43 -3.75 -8.09
C VAL A 132 -4.00 -2.57 -7.22
N ILE A 133 -2.70 -2.46 -7.00
CA ILE A 133 -2.08 -1.48 -6.10
C ILE A 133 -1.03 -0.62 -6.81
N THR A 134 -1.16 -0.45 -8.12
CA THR A 134 -0.14 0.22 -8.95
C THR A 134 0.16 1.64 -8.46
N GLY A 135 -0.86 2.41 -8.09
CA GLY A 135 -0.70 3.76 -7.52
C GLY A 135 0.14 3.74 -6.24
N ASN A 136 -0.16 2.82 -5.32
CA ASN A 136 0.59 2.64 -4.08
C ASN A 136 2.03 2.16 -4.34
N ALA A 137 2.20 1.18 -5.23
CA ALA A 137 3.52 0.64 -5.56
C ALA A 137 4.47 1.70 -6.15
N ARG A 138 3.95 2.70 -6.85
CA ARG A 138 4.75 3.83 -7.36
C ARG A 138 5.38 4.69 -6.26
N THR A 139 4.92 4.56 -5.03
CA THR A 139 5.45 5.28 -3.87
C THR A 139 6.42 4.46 -3.04
N PHE A 140 6.68 3.19 -3.40
CA PHE A 140 7.63 2.35 -2.68
C PHE A 140 9.06 2.90 -2.79
N VAL A 141 9.78 2.91 -1.67
CA VAL A 141 11.05 3.63 -1.53
C VAL A 141 12.11 3.15 -2.53
N ASN A 142 12.20 1.87 -2.81
CA ASN A 142 13.25 1.28 -3.63
C ASN A 142 12.74 0.58 -4.90
N LEU A 143 11.48 0.79 -5.29
CA LEU A 143 10.92 0.20 -6.49
C LEU A 143 11.25 1.08 -7.71
N PRO A 144 12.05 0.61 -8.69
CA PRO A 144 12.35 1.38 -9.87
C PRO A 144 11.11 1.51 -10.76
N MET A 145 10.76 2.73 -11.15
CA MET A 145 9.66 3.00 -12.09
C MET A 145 10.03 2.62 -13.52
N SER A 146 11.33 2.57 -13.82
CA SER A 146 11.85 2.13 -15.13
C SER A 146 13.08 1.26 -14.96
N ILE A 147 13.21 0.29 -15.87
CA ILE A 147 14.33 -0.66 -15.97
C ILE A 147 14.87 -0.74 -17.39
N PRO A 148 16.13 -1.16 -17.60
CA PRO A 148 16.72 -1.29 -18.93
C PRO A 148 16.06 -2.35 -19.80
N TYR A 149 15.52 -3.41 -19.20
CA TYR A 149 14.89 -4.54 -19.90
C TYR A 149 13.57 -4.10 -20.54
N LYS A 150 13.46 -4.25 -21.87
CA LYS A 150 12.33 -3.69 -22.66
C LYS A 150 11.23 -4.68 -22.97
N GLU A 151 11.46 -5.98 -22.79
CA GLU A 151 10.41 -6.97 -22.95
C GLU A 151 9.49 -6.99 -21.74
N ARG A 152 8.37 -7.69 -21.83
CA ARG A 152 7.47 -7.87 -20.71
C ARG A 152 8.14 -8.70 -19.63
N LEU A 153 8.22 -8.14 -18.41
CA LEU A 153 8.83 -8.79 -17.26
C LEU A 153 7.82 -8.83 -16.11
N ILE A 154 7.62 -10.00 -15.53
CA ILE A 154 6.81 -10.19 -14.33
C ILE A 154 7.72 -10.63 -13.19
N LEU A 155 7.75 -9.86 -12.13
CA LEU A 155 8.53 -10.12 -10.93
C LEU A 155 7.61 -10.36 -9.73
N ARG A 156 8.03 -11.23 -8.83
CA ARG A 156 7.43 -11.38 -7.50
C ARG A 156 8.39 -10.79 -6.49
N GLY A 157 7.87 -9.92 -5.63
CA GLY A 157 8.60 -9.30 -4.55
C GLY A 157 7.82 -9.38 -3.24
N GLU A 158 8.47 -8.94 -2.19
CA GLU A 158 7.85 -8.81 -0.88
C GLU A 158 7.93 -7.34 -0.46
N ALA A 159 6.78 -6.67 -0.35
CA ALA A 159 6.69 -5.35 0.23
C ALA A 159 6.85 -5.47 1.75
N VAL A 160 7.76 -4.69 2.31
CA VAL A 160 8.09 -4.73 3.75
C VAL A 160 8.20 -3.32 4.30
N ILE A 161 8.02 -3.19 5.61
CA ILE A 161 8.34 -1.97 6.37
C ILE A 161 9.41 -2.35 7.39
N THR A 162 10.41 -1.50 7.57
CA THR A 162 11.48 -1.74 8.53
C THR A 162 10.98 -1.65 9.98
N TYR A 163 11.65 -2.31 10.92
CA TYR A 163 11.30 -2.19 12.34
C TYR A 163 11.36 -0.74 12.85
N PRO A 164 12.39 0.08 12.50
CA PRO A 164 12.43 1.47 12.90
C PRO A 164 11.24 2.30 12.38
N ASP A 165 10.82 2.11 11.12
CA ASP A 165 9.66 2.81 10.56
C ASP A 165 8.36 2.34 11.22
N PHE A 166 8.24 1.05 11.50
CA PHE A 166 7.10 0.49 12.23
C PHE A 166 6.98 1.06 13.64
N GLU A 167 8.08 1.12 14.40
CA GLU A 167 8.11 1.66 15.76
C GLU A 167 7.78 3.15 15.76
N LYS A 168 8.36 3.91 14.84
CA LYS A 168 8.09 5.35 14.67
C LYS A 168 6.61 5.60 14.41
N LEU A 169 6.02 4.88 13.46
CA LEU A 169 4.61 5.05 13.11
C LEU A 169 3.70 4.62 14.27
N ASN A 170 3.93 3.48 14.87
CA ASN A 170 3.13 3.01 16.00
C ASN A 170 3.20 3.95 17.21
N ALA A 171 4.35 4.56 17.47
CA ALA A 171 4.48 5.56 18.55
C ALA A 171 3.64 6.81 18.30
N SER A 172 3.36 7.14 17.03
CA SER A 172 2.54 8.29 16.65
C SER A 172 1.03 8.03 16.77
N ILE A 173 0.60 6.76 16.86
CA ILE A 173 -0.81 6.40 17.05
C ILE A 173 -1.18 6.53 18.51
N ALA A 174 -2.03 7.52 18.82
CA ALA A 174 -2.44 7.83 20.20
C ALA A 174 -3.26 6.69 20.82
N ASP A 175 -4.20 6.11 20.06
CA ASP A 175 -5.01 4.98 20.51
C ASP A 175 -4.20 3.67 20.47
N ALA A 176 -3.98 3.09 21.66
CA ALA A 176 -3.23 1.85 21.79
C ALA A 176 -3.90 0.66 21.07
N ASP A 177 -5.22 0.64 21.00
CA ASP A 177 -5.98 -0.43 20.35
C ASP A 177 -5.95 -0.33 18.81
N ALA A 178 -5.67 0.87 18.29
CA ALA A 178 -5.48 1.12 16.86
C ALA A 178 -4.05 0.80 16.35
N ARG A 179 -3.10 0.51 17.26
CA ARG A 179 -1.71 0.21 16.88
C ARG A 179 -1.58 -1.11 16.15
N TYR A 180 -0.69 -1.13 15.19
CA TYR A 180 -0.38 -2.36 14.45
C TYR A 180 0.39 -3.34 15.33
N LYS A 181 0.10 -4.64 15.19
CA LYS A 181 0.73 -5.69 16.02
C LYS A 181 2.14 -6.04 15.59
N ASN A 182 2.47 -5.85 14.32
CA ASN A 182 3.78 -6.15 13.76
C ASN A 182 3.99 -5.41 12.41
N PRO A 183 5.25 -5.32 11.91
CA PRO A 183 5.57 -4.66 10.64
C PRO A 183 4.82 -5.22 9.43
N ARG A 184 4.54 -6.54 9.39
CA ARG A 184 3.77 -7.18 8.33
C ARG A 184 2.34 -6.64 8.25
N ASN A 185 1.66 -6.50 9.39
CA ASN A 185 0.29 -5.97 9.43
C ASN A 185 0.25 -4.50 9.00
N LEU A 186 1.22 -3.70 9.46
CA LEU A 186 1.36 -2.33 9.01
C LEU A 186 1.62 -2.27 7.49
N CYS A 187 2.55 -3.07 6.97
CA CYS A 187 2.83 -3.12 5.54
C CYS A 187 1.59 -3.51 4.73
N SER A 188 0.87 -4.55 5.15
CA SER A 188 -0.36 -4.99 4.48
C SER A 188 -1.42 -3.90 4.45
N GLY A 189 -1.62 -3.18 5.54
CA GLY A 189 -2.52 -2.03 5.60
C GLY A 189 -2.04 -0.87 4.75
N SER A 190 -0.73 -0.61 4.72
CA SER A 190 -0.13 0.51 3.97
C SER A 190 -0.21 0.31 2.46
N VAL A 191 0.09 -0.90 1.99
CA VAL A 191 0.07 -1.23 0.55
C VAL A 191 -1.35 -1.20 -0.04
N ARG A 192 -2.37 -1.36 0.80
CA ARG A 192 -3.79 -1.45 0.40
C ARG A 192 -4.57 -0.18 0.69
N GLN A 193 -3.90 0.94 0.88
CA GLN A 193 -4.54 2.24 1.06
C GLN A 193 -5.23 2.70 -0.23
N LEU A 194 -6.40 3.29 -0.09
CA LEU A 194 -7.12 3.89 -1.22
C LEU A 194 -6.44 5.20 -1.67
N ASN A 195 -5.81 5.89 -0.74
CA ASN A 195 -4.99 7.08 -1.02
C ASN A 195 -3.51 6.72 -0.98
N SER A 196 -2.85 6.75 -2.13
CA SER A 196 -1.42 6.42 -2.26
C SER A 196 -0.48 7.39 -1.52
N ALA A 197 -0.95 8.59 -1.14
CA ALA A 197 -0.20 9.50 -0.30
C ALA A 197 0.05 8.90 1.10
N VAL A 198 -0.91 8.15 1.63
CA VAL A 198 -0.74 7.44 2.91
C VAL A 198 0.33 6.35 2.80
N THR A 199 0.34 5.60 1.69
CA THR A 199 1.40 4.61 1.41
C THR A 199 2.77 5.27 1.33
N ALA A 200 2.86 6.41 0.62
CA ALA A 200 4.10 7.15 0.43
C ALA A 200 4.78 7.55 1.75
N SER A 201 3.99 7.88 2.76
CA SER A 201 4.51 8.33 4.06
C SER A 201 4.95 7.20 4.99
N ARG A 202 4.69 5.95 4.62
CA ARG A 202 4.96 4.77 5.47
C ARG A 202 6.23 4.02 5.10
N ASN A 203 7.02 4.50 4.14
CA ASN A 203 8.31 3.93 3.72
C ASN A 203 8.23 2.41 3.40
N VAL A 204 7.28 2.03 2.56
CA VAL A 204 7.17 0.64 2.08
C VAL A 204 8.30 0.32 1.11
#